data_b83b27748a9e0db6e3ded0b96aa0d071
#
_entry.id   b83b27748a9e0db6e3ded0b96aa0d071
#
_cell.length_a   1.000
_cell.length_b   1.000
_cell.length_c   1.000
_cell.angle_alpha   90.00
_cell.angle_beta   90.00
_cell.angle_gamma   90.00
#
_symmetry.space_group_name_H-M   'P 1'
#
loop_
_entity.id
_entity.type
_entity.pdbx_description
1 polymer ?
#
loop_
_entity_poly.entity_id
_entity_poly.type
_entity_poly.pdbx_seq_one_letter_code
_entity_poly.pdbx_strand_id
1 'polypeptide(L)'
;MVVDVSKKAKVKAAEGKAIEDKLAALFAVTDGSAADKIFTYIRDAMTGFQTDTGDFKFAIEAIKSLGLKNDAFKQTAITALTLLTDLRYNTGKIKRGSVLHVLQINLDELLSATPMITEKSASRFAQIDFTNRAALRKPHQTEQTLVIDAGHFEPEGENCDAVLMTKAFKLGWRNFIVYKYRGQRFTGCGFGPATKGVRIDVYGSSGDYLASGIDGMEIYVHGNAQDQLCQIMKDGKLVVYGDVGQTFMYGAKGGTVFVMGNAAGRPLINAVGKPRVVINGTALDYLAESFMAGDALNGGGFVILNGLGFDDNDGTIRELDSPYPGSNIFSLASGGAIYVRDPHRKLVEEQLNGGQFAKMIEADWKLIEPYLQENEKLFGISIDRLLTVDGEKKAPKDVYRKIRPKKTGAQKDDDGLAETTD
;
A
#
# COMPACT_ATOMS: atom_id res chain seq x y z
N MET A 1 -7.97 -49.95 14.92
CA MET A 1 -7.44 -48.91 14.02
C MET A 1 -8.52 -48.22 13.15
N VAL A 2 -9.56 -48.92 12.71
CA VAL A 2 -10.65 -48.37 11.83
C VAL A 2 -11.59 -47.38 12.56
N VAL A 3 -11.77 -47.53 13.87
CA VAL A 3 -12.67 -46.64 14.68
C VAL A 3 -12.12 -45.25 14.86
N ASP A 4 -10.82 -45.05 14.81
CA ASP A 4 -10.16 -43.78 15.08
C ASP A 4 -10.21 -42.84 13.85
N VAL A 5 -10.19 -43.36 12.64
CA VAL A 5 -10.27 -42.61 11.38
C VAL A 5 -11.67 -42.01 11.18
N SER A 6 -12.72 -42.75 11.51
CA SER A 6 -14.12 -42.26 11.38
C SER A 6 -14.47 -41.19 12.43
N LYS A 7 -13.90 -41.28 13.63
CA LYS A 7 -14.03 -40.26 14.67
C LYS A 7 -13.30 -38.96 14.29
N LYS A 8 -12.05 -39.06 13.79
CA LYS A 8 -11.28 -37.91 13.31
C LYS A 8 -11.98 -37.21 12.13
N ALA A 9 -12.54 -37.97 11.19
CA ALA A 9 -13.29 -37.40 10.07
C ALA A 9 -14.57 -36.66 10.53
N LYS A 10 -15.30 -37.20 11.51
CA LYS A 10 -16.50 -36.54 12.07
C LYS A 10 -16.16 -35.27 12.87
N VAL A 11 -15.07 -35.25 13.61
CA VAL A 11 -14.60 -34.08 14.34
C VAL A 11 -14.20 -32.99 13.34
N LYS A 12 -13.42 -33.31 12.33
CA LYS A 12 -13.02 -32.36 11.28
C LYS A 12 -14.22 -31.78 10.49
N ALA A 13 -15.23 -32.58 10.22
CA ALA A 13 -16.47 -32.12 9.59
C ALA A 13 -17.30 -31.19 10.50
N ALA A 14 -17.31 -31.44 11.80
CA ALA A 14 -17.99 -30.57 12.77
C ALA A 14 -17.26 -29.21 12.93
N GLU A 15 -15.92 -29.23 12.96
CA GLU A 15 -15.08 -28.02 13.03
C GLU A 15 -15.25 -27.19 11.75
N GLY A 16 -15.25 -27.79 10.57
CA GLY A 16 -15.51 -27.12 9.30
C GLY A 16 -16.87 -26.43 9.25
N LYS A 17 -17.91 -27.12 9.72
CA LYS A 17 -19.25 -26.54 9.79
C LYS A 17 -19.33 -25.35 10.76
N ALA A 18 -18.63 -25.41 11.89
CA ALA A 18 -18.57 -24.30 12.83
C ALA A 18 -17.90 -23.04 12.23
N ILE A 19 -16.87 -23.22 11.40
CA ILE A 19 -16.21 -22.13 10.65
C ILE A 19 -17.20 -21.53 9.63
N GLU A 20 -17.89 -22.34 8.85
CA GLU A 20 -18.89 -21.89 7.88
C GLU A 20 -20.04 -21.09 8.53
N ASP A 21 -20.64 -21.63 9.60
CA ASP A 21 -21.71 -20.98 10.33
C ASP A 21 -21.25 -19.64 10.92
N LYS A 22 -20.04 -19.56 11.47
CA LYS A 22 -19.44 -18.33 11.98
C LYS A 22 -19.23 -17.30 10.88
N LEU A 23 -18.63 -17.70 9.75
CA LEU A 23 -18.41 -16.82 8.62
C LEU A 23 -19.73 -16.31 8.04
N ALA A 24 -20.74 -17.20 7.89
CA ALA A 24 -22.08 -16.79 7.41
C ALA A 24 -22.71 -15.72 8.32
N ALA A 25 -22.56 -15.86 9.64
CA ALA A 25 -23.04 -14.84 10.58
C ALA A 25 -22.29 -13.52 10.43
N LEU A 26 -20.97 -13.55 10.18
CA LEU A 26 -20.16 -12.34 9.96
C LEU A 26 -20.52 -11.63 8.65
N PHE A 27 -20.81 -12.39 7.58
CA PHE A 27 -21.28 -11.82 6.32
C PHE A 27 -22.65 -11.15 6.42
N ALA A 28 -23.47 -11.57 7.36
CA ALA A 28 -24.79 -10.98 7.61
C ALA A 28 -24.75 -9.63 8.37
N VAL A 29 -23.58 -9.20 8.82
CA VAL A 29 -23.39 -7.91 9.49
C VAL A 29 -23.54 -6.77 8.48
N THR A 30 -24.40 -5.79 8.78
CA THR A 30 -24.81 -4.72 7.86
C THR A 30 -24.25 -3.34 8.21
N ASP A 31 -23.49 -3.22 9.30
CA ASP A 31 -22.92 -1.95 9.79
C ASP A 31 -21.63 -1.50 9.06
N GLY A 32 -21.27 -2.18 7.98
CA GLY A 32 -20.04 -1.93 7.21
C GLY A 32 -18.77 -2.58 7.77
N SER A 33 -18.82 -3.18 8.97
CA SER A 33 -17.66 -3.80 9.62
C SER A 33 -17.46 -5.29 9.32
N ALA A 34 -18.26 -5.86 8.43
CA ALA A 34 -18.23 -7.31 8.15
C ALA A 34 -16.83 -7.80 7.75
N ALA A 35 -16.14 -7.10 6.84
CA ALA A 35 -14.82 -7.47 6.37
C ALA A 35 -13.76 -7.43 7.48
N ASP A 36 -13.77 -6.39 8.32
CA ASP A 36 -12.86 -6.26 9.47
C ASP A 36 -13.09 -7.36 10.51
N LYS A 37 -14.34 -7.73 10.75
CA LYS A 37 -14.70 -8.82 11.66
C LYS A 37 -14.26 -10.18 11.10
N ILE A 38 -14.40 -10.40 9.79
CA ILE A 38 -13.91 -11.60 9.11
C ILE A 38 -12.38 -11.65 9.19
N PHE A 39 -11.69 -10.56 8.88
CA PHE A 39 -10.24 -10.44 9.02
C PHE A 39 -9.80 -10.80 10.45
N THR A 40 -10.41 -10.18 11.46
CA THR A 40 -10.11 -10.42 12.86
C THR A 40 -10.32 -11.88 13.25
N TYR A 41 -11.44 -12.48 12.85
CA TYR A 41 -11.74 -13.88 13.11
C TYR A 41 -10.68 -14.82 12.51
N ILE A 42 -10.31 -14.63 11.25
CA ILE A 42 -9.30 -15.46 10.58
C ILE A 42 -7.92 -15.24 11.20
N ARG A 43 -7.51 -13.98 11.42
CA ARG A 43 -6.24 -13.64 12.06
C ARG A 43 -6.10 -14.32 13.44
N ASP A 44 -7.13 -14.25 14.26
CA ASP A 44 -7.10 -14.80 15.63
C ASP A 44 -7.10 -16.33 15.60
N ALA A 45 -7.69 -16.95 14.57
CA ALA A 45 -7.66 -18.39 14.37
C ALA A 45 -6.31 -18.93 13.85
N MET A 46 -5.46 -18.07 13.24
CA MET A 46 -4.20 -18.51 12.61
C MET A 46 -3.27 -19.28 13.54
N THR A 47 -3.19 -18.90 14.82
CA THR A 47 -2.34 -19.56 15.81
C THR A 47 -2.85 -20.96 16.18
N GLY A 48 -4.14 -21.23 15.99
CA GLY A 48 -4.77 -22.54 16.22
C GLY A 48 -4.72 -23.46 15.01
N PHE A 49 -4.48 -22.93 13.80
CA PHE A 49 -4.36 -23.75 12.61
C PHE A 49 -3.09 -24.59 12.65
N GLN A 50 -3.22 -25.85 12.28
CA GLN A 50 -2.09 -26.79 12.21
C GLN A 50 -1.13 -26.37 11.09
N THR A 51 0.10 -26.94 11.09
CA THR A 51 1.09 -26.74 9.99
C THR A 51 0.57 -27.16 8.61
N ASP A 52 -0.46 -27.99 8.58
CA ASP A 52 -1.24 -28.27 7.38
C ASP A 52 -2.15 -27.05 7.07
N THR A 53 -2.02 -26.50 5.86
CA THR A 53 -2.83 -25.37 5.38
C THR A 53 -4.32 -25.72 5.22
N GLY A 54 -4.77 -26.94 5.56
CA GLY A 54 -6.10 -27.45 5.28
C GLY A 54 -7.21 -26.62 5.92
N ASP A 55 -7.11 -26.30 7.21
CA ASP A 55 -8.14 -25.54 7.92
C ASP A 55 -8.18 -24.07 7.44
N PHE A 56 -7.00 -23.49 7.18
CA PHE A 56 -6.90 -22.16 6.61
C PHE A 56 -7.50 -22.11 5.19
N LYS A 57 -7.13 -23.06 4.31
CA LYS A 57 -7.71 -23.18 2.97
C LYS A 57 -9.23 -23.28 3.02
N PHE A 58 -9.75 -24.14 3.88
CA PHE A 58 -11.18 -24.33 4.05
C PHE A 58 -11.89 -23.02 4.44
N ALA A 59 -11.33 -22.27 5.40
CA ALA A 59 -11.90 -20.99 5.81
C ALA A 59 -11.89 -19.95 4.67
N ILE A 60 -10.81 -19.90 3.87
CA ILE A 60 -10.73 -18.97 2.73
C ILE A 60 -11.67 -19.38 1.59
N GLU A 61 -11.80 -20.69 1.31
CA GLU A 61 -12.78 -21.22 0.35
C GLU A 61 -14.23 -20.92 0.78
N ALA A 62 -14.53 -20.98 2.09
CA ALA A 62 -15.82 -20.61 2.62
C ALA A 62 -16.10 -19.10 2.44
N ILE A 63 -15.11 -18.23 2.67
CA ILE A 63 -15.22 -16.79 2.40
C ILE A 63 -15.54 -16.55 0.92
N LYS A 64 -14.79 -17.18 -0.01
CA LYS A 64 -15.05 -17.10 -1.45
C LYS A 64 -16.47 -17.57 -1.79
N SER A 65 -16.87 -18.73 -1.29
CA SER A 65 -18.19 -19.33 -1.57
C SER A 65 -19.34 -18.43 -1.09
N LEU A 66 -19.19 -17.80 0.06
CA LEU A 66 -20.15 -16.79 0.55
C LEU A 66 -20.16 -15.54 -0.34
N GLY A 67 -18.99 -15.07 -0.76
CA GLY A 67 -18.83 -13.93 -1.66
C GLY A 67 -19.48 -14.11 -3.02
N LEU A 68 -19.64 -15.35 -3.50
CA LEU A 68 -20.29 -15.65 -4.77
C LEU A 68 -21.83 -15.55 -4.72
N LYS A 69 -22.46 -15.41 -3.54
CA LYS A 69 -23.91 -15.41 -3.42
C LYS A 69 -24.59 -14.13 -3.94
N ASN A 70 -23.96 -12.96 -3.75
CA ASN A 70 -24.46 -11.67 -4.22
C ASN A 70 -23.35 -10.60 -4.19
N ASP A 71 -23.61 -9.44 -4.77
CA ASP A 71 -22.62 -8.36 -4.90
C ASP A 71 -22.19 -7.75 -3.55
N ALA A 72 -23.09 -7.65 -2.56
CA ALA A 72 -22.74 -7.13 -1.24
C ALA A 72 -21.76 -8.08 -0.55
N PHE A 73 -22.02 -9.40 -0.62
CA PHE A 73 -21.12 -10.42 -0.10
C PHE A 73 -19.82 -10.50 -0.91
N LYS A 74 -19.88 -10.32 -2.24
CA LYS A 74 -18.69 -10.24 -3.08
C LYS A 74 -17.78 -9.10 -2.63
N GLN A 75 -18.31 -7.91 -2.41
CA GLN A 75 -17.54 -6.77 -1.91
C GLN A 75 -16.91 -7.06 -0.54
N THR A 76 -17.67 -7.64 0.38
CA THR A 76 -17.18 -8.04 1.71
C THR A 76 -16.05 -9.06 1.60
N ALA A 77 -16.20 -10.09 0.76
CA ALA A 77 -15.17 -11.11 0.55
C ALA A 77 -13.90 -10.52 -0.06
N ILE A 78 -14.01 -9.68 -1.11
CA ILE A 78 -12.86 -8.98 -1.71
C ILE A 78 -12.14 -8.19 -0.62
N THR A 79 -12.85 -7.38 0.17
CA THR A 79 -12.24 -6.55 1.21
C THR A 79 -11.56 -7.41 2.30
N ALA A 80 -12.21 -8.47 2.77
CA ALA A 80 -11.64 -9.35 3.80
C ALA A 80 -10.38 -10.07 3.31
N LEU A 81 -10.40 -10.62 2.07
CA LEU A 81 -9.23 -11.26 1.47
C LEU A 81 -8.10 -10.26 1.22
N THR A 82 -8.43 -9.02 0.88
CA THR A 82 -7.45 -7.93 0.72
C THR A 82 -6.78 -7.59 2.05
N LEU A 83 -7.54 -7.41 3.13
CA LEU A 83 -6.99 -7.17 4.47
C LEU A 83 -6.06 -8.29 4.92
N LEU A 84 -6.44 -9.57 4.65
CA LEU A 84 -5.61 -10.73 4.96
C LEU A 84 -4.32 -10.77 4.12
N THR A 85 -4.33 -10.23 2.91
CA THR A 85 -3.15 -10.11 2.04
C THR A 85 -2.23 -8.99 2.49
N ASP A 86 -2.77 -7.83 2.76
CA ASP A 86 -2.04 -6.57 2.93
C ASP A 86 -1.46 -6.40 4.33
N LEU A 87 -2.24 -6.73 5.37
CA LEU A 87 -1.82 -6.49 6.73
C LEU A 87 -0.81 -7.53 7.23
N ARG A 88 0.02 -7.13 8.18
CA ARG A 88 0.99 -8.01 8.84
C ARG A 88 0.37 -8.54 10.14
N TYR A 89 0.37 -9.85 10.29
CA TYR A 89 -0.14 -10.57 11.47
C TYR A 89 0.56 -11.92 11.61
N ASN A 90 0.51 -12.48 12.81
CA ASN A 90 1.08 -13.79 13.09
C ASN A 90 0.33 -14.89 12.31
N THR A 91 1.03 -15.58 11.43
CA THR A 91 0.49 -16.68 10.62
C THR A 91 0.63 -18.06 11.30
N GLY A 92 1.01 -18.07 12.57
CA GLY A 92 1.19 -19.29 13.36
C GLY A 92 2.31 -20.16 12.77
N LYS A 93 1.97 -21.40 12.46
CA LYS A 93 2.90 -22.37 11.86
C LYS A 93 2.91 -22.37 10.34
N ILE A 94 2.04 -21.60 9.70
CA ILE A 94 1.91 -21.54 8.25
C ILE A 94 2.84 -20.45 7.72
N LYS A 95 3.72 -20.78 6.77
CA LYS A 95 4.57 -19.78 6.14
C LYS A 95 3.73 -18.72 5.43
N ARG A 96 4.06 -17.42 5.64
CA ARG A 96 3.31 -16.32 5.02
C ARG A 96 3.19 -16.45 3.49
N GLY A 97 4.22 -16.92 2.79
CA GLY A 97 4.13 -17.15 1.35
C GLY A 97 3.04 -18.17 0.97
N SER A 98 2.81 -19.21 1.80
CA SER A 98 1.71 -20.15 1.60
C SER A 98 0.35 -19.53 1.89
N VAL A 99 0.25 -18.66 2.90
CA VAL A 99 -0.95 -17.88 3.20
C VAL A 99 -1.31 -17.00 2.01
N LEU A 100 -0.36 -16.20 1.52
CA LEU A 100 -0.55 -15.30 0.38
C LEU A 100 -0.97 -16.03 -0.89
N HIS A 101 -0.37 -17.20 -1.15
CA HIS A 101 -0.73 -18.02 -2.31
C HIS A 101 -2.19 -18.51 -2.25
N VAL A 102 -2.66 -18.97 -1.08
CA VAL A 102 -4.06 -19.41 -0.89
C VAL A 102 -5.01 -18.22 -1.06
N LEU A 103 -4.68 -17.06 -0.49
CA LEU A 103 -5.48 -15.85 -0.63
C LEU A 103 -5.59 -15.40 -2.08
N GLN A 104 -4.46 -15.35 -2.80
CA GLN A 104 -4.41 -14.95 -4.21
C GLN A 104 -5.28 -15.84 -5.09
N ILE A 105 -5.16 -17.17 -4.99
CA ILE A 105 -5.97 -18.09 -5.78
C ILE A 105 -7.46 -17.85 -5.56
N ASN A 106 -7.90 -17.75 -4.31
CA ASN A 106 -9.31 -17.57 -3.97
C ASN A 106 -9.84 -16.19 -4.39
N LEU A 107 -9.02 -15.15 -4.29
CA LEU A 107 -9.36 -13.82 -4.77
C LEU A 107 -9.48 -13.79 -6.31
N ASP A 108 -8.52 -14.40 -7.02
CA ASP A 108 -8.54 -14.51 -8.47
C ASP A 108 -9.79 -15.28 -8.95
N GLU A 109 -10.15 -16.37 -8.29
CA GLU A 109 -11.38 -17.13 -8.59
C GLU A 109 -12.65 -16.33 -8.32
N LEU A 110 -12.71 -15.61 -7.19
CA LEU A 110 -13.82 -14.72 -6.85
C LEU A 110 -14.00 -13.60 -7.87
N LEU A 111 -12.91 -12.99 -8.33
CA LEU A 111 -12.92 -11.94 -9.34
C LEU A 111 -13.27 -12.50 -10.72
N SER A 112 -12.73 -13.67 -11.09
CA SER A 112 -13.04 -14.36 -12.36
C SER A 112 -14.52 -14.78 -12.50
N ALA A 113 -15.21 -14.93 -11.38
CA ALA A 113 -16.66 -15.19 -11.37
C ALA A 113 -17.53 -13.92 -11.52
N THR A 114 -16.94 -12.80 -11.92
CA THR A 114 -17.67 -11.57 -12.23
C THR A 114 -18.33 -11.71 -13.60
N PRO A 115 -19.60 -11.25 -13.79
CA PRO A 115 -20.25 -11.25 -15.11
C PRO A 115 -19.42 -10.48 -16.15
N MET A 116 -19.29 -11.05 -17.33
CA MET A 116 -18.58 -10.42 -18.45
C MET A 116 -19.32 -9.16 -18.90
N ILE A 117 -18.58 -8.16 -19.34
CA ILE A 117 -19.13 -6.88 -19.83
C ILE A 117 -20.11 -7.04 -20.99
N THR A 118 -20.04 -8.18 -21.69
CA THR A 118 -20.96 -8.58 -22.79
C THR A 118 -22.27 -9.17 -22.30
N GLU A 119 -22.36 -9.55 -21.02
CA GLU A 119 -23.53 -10.18 -20.44
C GLU A 119 -24.52 -9.14 -19.91
N LYS A 120 -25.81 -9.44 -19.96
CA LYS A 120 -26.83 -8.68 -19.25
C LYS A 120 -26.81 -9.08 -17.79
N SER A 121 -26.40 -8.19 -16.92
CA SER A 121 -26.35 -8.43 -15.49
C SER A 121 -26.84 -7.21 -14.73
N ALA A 122 -27.43 -7.45 -13.53
CA ALA A 122 -27.73 -6.41 -12.57
C ALA A 122 -26.59 -6.18 -11.57
N SER A 123 -25.45 -6.85 -11.77
CA SER A 123 -24.28 -6.73 -10.89
C SER A 123 -23.68 -5.34 -10.92
N ARG A 124 -23.11 -4.94 -9.76
CA ARG A 124 -22.30 -3.72 -9.64
C ARG A 124 -20.90 -3.86 -10.27
N PHE A 125 -20.53 -5.09 -10.63
CA PHE A 125 -19.23 -5.44 -11.21
C PHE A 125 -19.43 -5.90 -12.65
N ALA A 126 -18.59 -5.43 -13.57
CA ALA A 126 -18.51 -5.95 -14.92
C ALA A 126 -17.07 -6.35 -15.22
N GLN A 127 -16.84 -7.53 -15.80
CA GLN A 127 -15.51 -8.03 -16.11
C GLN A 127 -15.15 -7.83 -17.57
N ILE A 128 -13.88 -7.55 -17.81
CA ILE A 128 -13.27 -7.50 -19.14
C ILE A 128 -11.90 -8.18 -19.10
N ASP A 129 -11.56 -8.89 -20.17
CA ASP A 129 -10.26 -9.50 -20.38
C ASP A 129 -9.67 -9.11 -21.75
N PHE A 130 -8.50 -9.63 -22.07
CA PHE A 130 -7.86 -9.37 -23.35
C PHE A 130 -8.70 -9.82 -24.54
N THR A 131 -9.42 -10.96 -24.44
CA THR A 131 -10.18 -11.57 -25.54
C THR A 131 -11.38 -10.71 -25.91
N ASN A 132 -12.08 -10.16 -24.91
CA ASN A 132 -13.28 -9.35 -25.12
C ASN A 132 -13.03 -7.83 -24.98
N ARG A 133 -11.79 -7.38 -24.97
CA ARG A 133 -11.44 -5.94 -24.82
C ARG A 133 -12.13 -5.01 -25.82
N ALA A 134 -12.48 -5.51 -27.00
CA ALA A 134 -13.21 -4.76 -28.02
C ALA A 134 -14.67 -4.45 -27.62
N ALA A 135 -15.23 -5.17 -26.66
CA ALA A 135 -16.58 -4.94 -26.14
C ALA A 135 -16.64 -3.85 -25.07
N LEU A 136 -15.54 -3.15 -24.80
CA LEU A 136 -15.52 -2.05 -23.83
C LEU A 136 -16.57 -1.00 -24.16
N ARG A 137 -17.41 -0.67 -23.20
CA ARG A 137 -18.52 0.29 -23.29
C ARG A 137 -18.60 1.17 -22.05
N LYS A 138 -19.45 2.18 -22.08
CA LYS A 138 -19.81 2.93 -20.86
C LYS A 138 -20.48 2.02 -19.83
N PRO A 139 -20.34 2.31 -18.51
CA PRO A 139 -21.04 1.57 -17.49
C PRO A 139 -22.56 1.68 -17.63
N HIS A 140 -23.28 0.60 -17.34
CA HIS A 140 -24.72 0.64 -17.12
C HIS A 140 -25.03 1.28 -15.74
N GLN A 141 -26.28 1.63 -15.50
CA GLN A 141 -26.68 2.36 -14.28
C GLN A 141 -26.32 1.65 -12.97
N THR A 142 -26.34 0.32 -12.97
CA THR A 142 -25.99 -0.51 -11.80
C THR A 142 -24.49 -0.74 -11.65
N GLU A 143 -23.75 -0.70 -12.74
CA GLU A 143 -22.32 -1.03 -12.77
C GLU A 143 -21.48 0.09 -12.15
N GLN A 144 -20.62 -0.25 -11.22
CA GLN A 144 -19.79 0.69 -10.48
C GLN A 144 -18.30 0.39 -10.63
N THR A 145 -17.93 -0.87 -10.85
CA THR A 145 -16.53 -1.32 -10.88
C THR A 145 -16.25 -2.16 -12.10
N LEU A 146 -15.23 -1.77 -12.88
CA LEU A 146 -14.69 -2.57 -13.97
C LEU A 146 -13.60 -3.49 -13.41
N VAL A 147 -13.81 -4.81 -13.53
CA VAL A 147 -12.87 -5.84 -13.13
C VAL A 147 -12.08 -6.28 -14.37
N ILE A 148 -10.76 -6.10 -14.35
CA ILE A 148 -9.88 -6.38 -15.49
C ILE A 148 -9.04 -7.60 -15.18
N ASP A 149 -9.22 -8.69 -15.93
CA ASP A 149 -8.28 -9.82 -15.92
C ASP A 149 -7.06 -9.47 -16.77
N ALA A 150 -5.96 -9.12 -16.12
CA ALA A 150 -4.74 -8.66 -16.77
C ALA A 150 -3.84 -9.80 -17.28
N GLY A 151 -4.20 -11.06 -17.03
CA GLY A 151 -3.32 -12.20 -17.24
C GLY A 151 -2.83 -12.40 -18.69
N HIS A 152 -3.53 -11.88 -19.68
CA HIS A 152 -3.20 -12.00 -21.11
C HIS A 152 -2.92 -10.65 -21.79
N PHE A 153 -2.99 -9.53 -21.06
CA PHE A 153 -2.60 -8.24 -21.62
C PHE A 153 -1.08 -8.15 -21.75
N GLU A 154 -0.65 -7.51 -22.84
CA GLU A 154 0.76 -7.16 -23.02
C GLU A 154 1.21 -6.22 -21.91
N PRO A 155 2.47 -6.29 -21.45
CA PRO A 155 2.97 -5.43 -20.38
C PRO A 155 3.00 -3.95 -20.77
N GLU A 156 3.07 -3.64 -22.06
CA GLU A 156 3.10 -2.30 -22.65
C GLU A 156 2.59 -2.32 -24.10
N GLY A 157 2.47 -1.16 -24.72
CA GLY A 157 2.03 -1.02 -26.12
C GLY A 157 0.53 -0.71 -26.25
N GLU A 158 0.03 -0.73 -27.48
CA GLU A 158 -1.35 -0.30 -27.80
C GLU A 158 -2.43 -1.23 -27.21
N ASN A 159 -2.07 -2.49 -26.97
CA ASN A 159 -2.95 -3.54 -26.46
C ASN A 159 -2.80 -3.78 -24.95
N CYS A 160 -2.06 -2.95 -24.23
CA CYS A 160 -1.89 -3.13 -22.79
C CYS A 160 -3.14 -2.72 -21.99
N ASP A 161 -3.24 -3.20 -20.77
CA ASP A 161 -4.32 -2.91 -19.84
C ASP A 161 -4.39 -1.41 -19.45
N ALA A 162 -3.27 -0.72 -19.38
CA ALA A 162 -3.21 0.71 -19.09
C ALA A 162 -3.95 1.55 -20.17
N VAL A 163 -3.81 1.20 -21.44
CA VAL A 163 -4.55 1.82 -22.54
C VAL A 163 -6.05 1.49 -22.44
N LEU A 164 -6.40 0.27 -22.10
CA LEU A 164 -7.81 -0.12 -21.87
C LEU A 164 -8.43 0.71 -20.74
N MET A 165 -7.74 0.85 -19.60
CA MET A 165 -8.22 1.65 -18.46
C MET A 165 -8.43 3.11 -18.84
N THR A 166 -7.51 3.71 -19.62
CA THR A 166 -7.66 5.09 -20.12
C THR A 166 -8.89 5.26 -21.01
N LYS A 167 -9.17 4.27 -21.88
CA LYS A 167 -10.39 4.25 -22.70
C LYS A 167 -11.64 4.10 -21.82
N ALA A 168 -11.61 3.20 -20.85
CA ALA A 168 -12.70 2.97 -19.92
C ALA A 168 -13.02 4.22 -19.08
N PHE A 169 -12.00 4.92 -18.58
CA PHE A 169 -12.17 6.19 -17.89
C PHE A 169 -12.90 7.25 -18.75
N LYS A 170 -12.52 7.39 -20.01
CA LYS A 170 -13.19 8.31 -20.96
C LYS A 170 -14.65 7.93 -21.20
N LEU A 171 -15.00 6.65 -21.08
CA LEU A 171 -16.36 6.14 -21.18
C LEU A 171 -17.18 6.28 -19.88
N GLY A 172 -16.55 6.70 -18.77
CA GLY A 172 -17.24 6.99 -17.53
C GLY A 172 -16.94 6.05 -16.35
N TRP A 173 -16.14 5.00 -16.54
CA TRP A 173 -15.69 4.17 -15.44
C TRP A 173 -14.78 4.96 -14.48
N ARG A 174 -14.94 4.69 -13.17
CA ARG A 174 -14.18 5.38 -12.11
C ARG A 174 -13.51 4.43 -11.13
N ASN A 175 -14.05 3.22 -10.94
CA ASN A 175 -13.46 2.21 -10.07
C ASN A 175 -12.98 1.04 -10.90
N PHE A 176 -11.74 0.63 -10.66
CA PHE A 176 -11.07 -0.44 -11.37
C PHE A 176 -10.49 -1.44 -10.38
N ILE A 177 -10.71 -2.71 -10.62
CA ILE A 177 -9.99 -3.81 -9.98
C ILE A 177 -9.22 -4.53 -11.08
N VAL A 178 -7.91 -4.59 -10.95
CA VAL A 178 -7.03 -5.28 -11.90
C VAL A 178 -6.37 -6.46 -11.17
N TYR A 179 -6.53 -7.65 -11.68
CA TYR A 179 -6.02 -8.87 -11.04
C TYR A 179 -5.22 -9.74 -12.02
N LYS A 180 -4.51 -10.75 -11.50
CA LYS A 180 -3.50 -11.53 -12.24
C LYS A 180 -2.39 -10.64 -12.82
N TYR A 181 -2.04 -9.60 -12.07
CA TYR A 181 -1.02 -8.63 -12.46
C TYR A 181 0.38 -9.25 -12.32
N ARG A 182 1.20 -9.17 -13.37
CA ARG A 182 2.52 -9.79 -13.43
C ARG A 182 3.57 -8.89 -14.08
N GLY A 183 3.64 -7.64 -13.63
CA GLY A 183 4.60 -6.68 -14.14
C GLY A 183 4.13 -5.85 -15.33
N GLN A 184 2.82 -5.73 -15.53
CA GLN A 184 2.27 -4.75 -16.48
C GLN A 184 2.66 -3.34 -16.08
N ARG A 185 2.94 -2.51 -17.07
CA ARG A 185 3.52 -1.18 -16.92
C ARG A 185 2.48 -0.09 -17.15
N PHE A 186 2.78 1.13 -16.72
CA PHE A 186 2.01 2.35 -17.01
C PHE A 186 0.58 2.42 -16.43
N THR A 187 0.22 1.58 -15.48
CA THR A 187 -1.10 1.66 -14.82
C THR A 187 -1.32 3.04 -14.19
N GLY A 188 -2.47 3.65 -14.49
CA GLY A 188 -2.78 5.01 -14.06
C GLY A 188 -2.20 6.12 -14.94
N CYS A 189 -1.34 5.80 -15.92
CA CYS A 189 -0.80 6.79 -16.85
C CYS A 189 -1.82 7.18 -17.92
N GLY A 190 -1.71 8.41 -18.42
CA GLY A 190 -2.48 8.87 -19.57
C GLY A 190 -3.95 9.24 -19.32
N PHE A 191 -4.41 9.27 -18.08
CA PHE A 191 -5.77 9.67 -17.72
C PHE A 191 -6.01 11.19 -17.88
N GLY A 192 -4.94 11.98 -17.85
CA GLY A 192 -5.03 13.44 -17.90
C GLY A 192 -5.32 14.07 -16.53
N PRO A 193 -5.69 15.36 -16.49
CA PRO A 193 -6.02 16.07 -15.26
C PRO A 193 -7.42 15.70 -14.76
N ALA A 194 -7.75 16.15 -13.55
CA ALA A 194 -9.09 16.04 -12.97
C ALA A 194 -9.57 14.59 -12.76
N THR A 195 -8.68 13.74 -12.25
CA THR A 195 -8.97 12.32 -11.98
C THR A 195 -9.40 12.04 -10.53
N LYS A 196 -9.73 13.08 -9.76
CA LYS A 196 -10.27 12.93 -8.40
C LYS A 196 -11.51 12.05 -8.39
N GLY A 197 -11.54 11.07 -7.49
CA GLY A 197 -12.61 10.08 -7.40
C GLY A 197 -12.42 8.86 -8.31
N VAL A 198 -11.30 8.76 -9.05
CA VAL A 198 -10.89 7.51 -9.70
C VAL A 198 -10.11 6.67 -8.72
N ARG A 199 -10.45 5.39 -8.62
CA ARG A 199 -9.76 4.40 -7.81
C ARG A 199 -9.35 3.19 -8.64
N ILE A 200 -8.11 2.74 -8.45
CA ILE A 200 -7.55 1.54 -9.08
C ILE A 200 -6.96 0.67 -7.99
N ASP A 201 -7.46 -0.57 -7.86
CA ASP A 201 -6.88 -1.61 -6.99
C ASP A 201 -6.18 -2.63 -7.88
N VAL A 202 -4.88 -2.87 -7.64
CA VAL A 202 -4.02 -3.75 -8.44
C VAL A 202 -3.60 -4.94 -7.58
N TYR A 203 -4.06 -6.14 -7.94
CA TYR A 203 -3.70 -7.38 -7.27
C TYR A 203 -2.59 -8.11 -8.00
N GLY A 204 -1.42 -8.12 -7.38
CA GLY A 204 -0.15 -8.62 -7.89
C GLY A 204 0.93 -7.55 -7.94
N SER A 205 2.08 -7.88 -8.50
CA SER A 205 3.20 -6.94 -8.59
C SER A 205 3.13 -6.12 -9.87
N SER A 206 3.21 -4.79 -9.75
CA SER A 206 3.22 -3.91 -10.91
C SER A 206 4.61 -3.81 -11.54
N GLY A 207 4.64 -3.52 -12.84
CA GLY A 207 5.85 -3.11 -13.55
C GLY A 207 6.16 -1.63 -13.36
N ASP A 208 7.08 -1.14 -14.18
CA ASP A 208 7.59 0.23 -14.13
C ASP A 208 6.54 1.28 -14.49
N TYR A 209 6.81 2.51 -14.09
CA TYR A 209 6.05 3.73 -14.43
C TYR A 209 4.60 3.75 -13.94
N LEU A 210 4.18 2.82 -13.05
CA LEU A 210 2.85 2.88 -12.45
C LEU A 210 2.63 4.27 -11.80
N ALA A 211 1.44 4.82 -11.96
CA ALA A 211 1.03 6.11 -11.42
C ALA A 211 1.85 7.33 -11.93
N SER A 212 2.61 7.20 -13.03
CA SER A 212 3.36 8.33 -13.57
C SER A 212 2.43 9.41 -14.11
N GLY A 213 2.64 10.64 -13.67
CA GLY A 213 1.88 11.82 -14.06
C GLY A 213 0.44 11.89 -13.58
N ILE A 214 0.03 11.05 -12.60
CA ILE A 214 -1.34 11.11 -12.05
C ILE A 214 -1.63 12.47 -11.43
N ASP A 215 -2.92 12.86 -11.48
CA ASP A 215 -3.42 14.15 -11.03
C ASP A 215 -4.80 13.98 -10.36
N GLY A 216 -4.80 13.46 -9.12
CA GLY A 216 -5.98 13.37 -8.26
C GLY A 216 -6.54 11.96 -8.00
N MET A 217 -6.18 10.93 -8.79
CA MET A 217 -6.66 9.56 -8.56
C MET A 217 -5.95 8.87 -7.39
N GLU A 218 -6.57 7.78 -6.93
CA GLU A 218 -6.01 6.90 -5.92
C GLU A 218 -5.71 5.52 -6.51
N ILE A 219 -4.50 5.01 -6.25
CA ILE A 219 -4.06 3.69 -6.71
C ILE A 219 -3.56 2.90 -5.50
N TYR A 220 -4.00 1.65 -5.39
CA TYR A 220 -3.61 0.71 -4.34
C TYR A 220 -2.98 -0.52 -4.97
N VAL A 221 -1.73 -0.81 -4.65
CA VAL A 221 -0.98 -1.98 -5.15
C VAL A 221 -0.86 -3.00 -4.04
N HIS A 222 -1.59 -4.10 -4.17
CA HIS A 222 -1.61 -5.21 -3.22
C HIS A 222 -0.46 -6.20 -3.49
N GLY A 223 0.75 -5.67 -3.53
CA GLY A 223 2.00 -6.36 -3.82
C GLY A 223 3.16 -5.40 -3.93
N ASN A 224 4.23 -5.82 -4.60
CA ASN A 224 5.38 -4.97 -4.89
C ASN A 224 5.15 -4.13 -6.14
N ALA A 225 5.92 -3.05 -6.27
CA ALA A 225 5.93 -2.24 -7.46
C ALA A 225 7.38 -1.96 -7.91
N GLN A 226 7.61 -1.98 -9.23
CA GLN A 226 8.96 -1.86 -9.80
C GLN A 226 9.45 -0.42 -9.87
N ASP A 227 10.24 -0.06 -10.86
CA ASP A 227 10.97 1.19 -10.93
C ASP A 227 10.12 2.38 -11.43
N GLN A 228 10.56 3.60 -11.09
CA GLN A 228 10.03 4.87 -11.60
C GLN A 228 8.53 5.11 -11.35
N LEU A 229 8.01 4.59 -10.24
CA LEU A 229 6.63 4.83 -9.83
C LEU A 229 6.38 6.31 -9.54
N CYS A 230 5.17 6.78 -9.82
CA CYS A 230 4.78 8.17 -9.54
C CYS A 230 5.72 9.22 -10.16
N GLN A 231 6.44 8.88 -11.24
CA GLN A 231 7.24 9.85 -11.97
C GLN A 231 6.37 11.06 -12.33
N ILE A 232 6.86 12.26 -12.04
CA ILE A 232 6.14 13.54 -12.29
C ILE A 232 4.70 13.59 -11.74
N MET A 233 4.38 12.82 -10.71
CA MET A 233 3.08 12.87 -10.02
C MET A 233 2.76 14.30 -9.60
N LYS A 234 1.52 14.75 -9.86
CA LYS A 234 1.06 16.12 -9.53
C LYS A 234 0.22 16.14 -8.27
N ASP A 235 -0.76 15.23 -8.18
CA ASP A 235 -1.68 15.08 -7.07
C ASP A 235 -2.26 13.66 -7.05
N GLY A 236 -2.93 13.28 -5.96
CA GLY A 236 -3.53 11.98 -5.77
C GLY A 236 -2.83 11.14 -4.71
N LYS A 237 -3.14 9.86 -4.68
CA LYS A 237 -2.60 8.92 -3.68
C LYS A 237 -2.11 7.63 -4.32
N LEU A 238 -0.93 7.17 -3.89
CA LEU A 238 -0.46 5.81 -4.16
C LEU A 238 -0.23 5.10 -2.82
N VAL A 239 -0.73 3.87 -2.70
CA VAL A 239 -0.46 2.97 -1.56
C VAL A 239 0.15 1.69 -2.12
N VAL A 240 1.31 1.30 -1.59
CA VAL A 240 1.99 0.05 -1.98
C VAL A 240 2.17 -0.83 -0.75
N TYR A 241 1.57 -2.01 -0.75
CA TYR A 241 1.60 -2.97 0.35
C TYR A 241 2.85 -3.86 0.37
N GLY A 242 3.80 -3.57 -0.49
CA GLY A 242 5.12 -4.21 -0.58
C GLY A 242 6.24 -3.20 -0.72
N ASP A 243 7.29 -3.59 -1.44
CA ASP A 243 8.45 -2.77 -1.73
C ASP A 243 8.26 -1.96 -3.01
N VAL A 244 9.00 -0.85 -3.14
CA VAL A 244 9.07 -0.04 -4.34
C VAL A 244 10.49 0.00 -4.92
N GLY A 245 10.58 0.03 -6.25
CA GLY A 245 11.83 0.02 -6.99
C GLY A 245 12.58 1.35 -7.00
N GLN A 246 13.54 1.47 -7.89
CA GLN A 246 14.42 2.63 -7.99
C GLN A 246 13.71 3.86 -8.56
N THR A 247 14.25 5.03 -8.25
CA THR A 247 13.80 6.34 -8.76
C THR A 247 12.29 6.61 -8.57
N PHE A 248 11.73 6.00 -7.55
CA PHE A 248 10.36 6.21 -7.09
C PHE A 248 10.11 7.71 -6.84
N MET A 249 9.00 8.23 -7.37
CA MET A 249 8.65 9.67 -7.35
C MET A 249 9.66 10.61 -8.02
N TYR A 250 10.39 10.16 -9.06
CA TYR A 250 11.26 11.04 -9.85
C TYR A 250 10.50 12.27 -10.33
N GLY A 251 11.02 13.46 -10.04
CA GLY A 251 10.44 14.73 -10.51
C GLY A 251 9.00 15.00 -10.07
N ALA A 252 8.51 14.31 -9.02
CA ALA A 252 7.17 14.52 -8.51
C ALA A 252 6.97 15.98 -8.05
N LYS A 253 5.75 16.50 -8.24
CA LYS A 253 5.36 17.88 -7.89
C LYS A 253 4.43 17.94 -6.68
N GLY A 254 3.85 16.82 -6.31
CA GLY A 254 2.91 16.69 -5.20
C GLY A 254 2.42 15.25 -5.04
N GLY A 255 1.25 15.11 -4.43
CA GLY A 255 0.64 13.82 -4.12
C GLY A 255 1.12 13.22 -2.80
N THR A 256 0.40 12.18 -2.36
CA THR A 256 0.68 11.46 -1.12
C THR A 256 0.95 10.00 -1.42
N VAL A 257 2.06 9.47 -0.91
CA VAL A 257 2.44 8.07 -1.14
C VAL A 257 2.77 7.37 0.16
N PHE A 258 2.23 6.16 0.31
CA PHE A 258 2.46 5.28 1.45
C PHE A 258 3.06 3.97 0.97
N VAL A 259 4.19 3.58 1.54
CA VAL A 259 4.89 2.34 1.23
C VAL A 259 5.01 1.50 2.49
N MET A 260 4.51 0.26 2.45
CA MET A 260 4.61 -0.66 3.57
C MET A 260 6.06 -1.15 3.78
N GLY A 261 6.73 -1.49 2.70
CA GLY A 261 8.09 -2.05 2.69
C GLY A 261 9.18 -1.00 2.48
N ASN A 262 10.17 -1.38 1.70
CA ASN A 262 11.37 -0.60 1.43
C ASN A 262 11.27 0.16 0.11
N ALA A 263 12.03 1.24 -0.02
CA ALA A 263 12.31 1.88 -1.29
C ALA A 263 13.76 1.58 -1.73
N ALA A 264 13.93 1.28 -3.02
CA ALA A 264 15.26 1.11 -3.59
C ALA A 264 15.99 2.45 -3.76
N GLY A 265 17.05 2.52 -4.53
CA GLY A 265 17.90 3.70 -4.67
C GLY A 265 17.21 4.90 -5.33
N ARG A 266 17.65 6.09 -4.96
CA ARG A 266 17.23 7.40 -5.52
C ARG A 266 15.74 7.73 -5.41
N PRO A 267 15.04 7.43 -4.29
CA PRO A 267 13.65 7.87 -4.16
C PRO A 267 13.57 9.41 -4.08
N LEU A 268 12.56 9.99 -4.72
CA LEU A 268 12.28 11.43 -4.80
C LEU A 268 13.37 12.29 -5.47
N ILE A 269 14.23 11.68 -6.28
CA ILE A 269 15.21 12.48 -7.05
C ILE A 269 14.50 13.55 -7.90
N ASN A 270 15.02 14.79 -7.87
CA ASN A 270 14.47 15.96 -8.58
C ASN A 270 13.00 16.31 -8.24
N ALA A 271 12.46 15.81 -7.16
CA ALA A 271 11.09 16.16 -6.76
C ALA A 271 11.01 17.61 -6.25
N VAL A 272 9.89 18.26 -6.56
CA VAL A 272 9.61 19.68 -6.26
C VAL A 272 8.24 19.85 -5.59
N GLY A 273 7.89 21.05 -5.19
CA GLY A 273 6.55 21.36 -4.71
C GLY A 273 6.23 20.71 -3.36
N LYS A 274 5.19 19.86 -3.30
CA LYS A 274 4.66 19.35 -2.03
C LYS A 274 4.43 17.83 -2.00
N PRO A 275 5.37 16.98 -2.41
CA PRO A 275 5.20 15.53 -2.23
C PRO A 275 5.18 15.16 -0.74
N ARG A 276 4.33 14.21 -0.36
CA ARG A 276 4.15 13.68 0.98
C ARG A 276 4.36 12.18 0.96
N VAL A 277 5.38 11.68 1.63
CA VAL A 277 5.77 10.27 1.52
C VAL A 277 5.96 9.65 2.90
N VAL A 278 5.41 8.46 3.10
CA VAL A 278 5.67 7.61 4.26
C VAL A 278 6.23 6.28 3.75
N ILE A 279 7.43 5.93 4.20
CA ILE A 279 8.09 4.65 3.94
C ILE A 279 8.25 3.95 5.29
N ASN A 280 7.60 2.80 5.49
CA ASN A 280 7.68 2.09 6.76
C ASN A 280 8.97 1.29 6.91
N GLY A 281 9.49 0.73 5.83
CA GLY A 281 10.82 0.12 5.81
C GLY A 281 11.94 1.15 5.76
N THR A 282 12.91 0.88 4.91
CA THR A 282 14.09 1.73 4.70
C THR A 282 14.18 2.21 3.24
N ALA A 283 15.16 3.05 2.95
CA ALA A 283 15.54 3.43 1.60
C ALA A 283 17.04 3.21 1.38
N LEU A 284 17.44 3.03 0.12
CA LEU A 284 18.83 2.95 -0.27
C LEU A 284 19.36 4.35 -0.64
N ASP A 285 20.56 4.38 -1.25
CA ASP A 285 21.33 5.59 -1.53
C ASP A 285 20.57 6.71 -2.25
N TYR A 286 20.99 7.94 -2.00
CA TYR A 286 20.49 9.17 -2.63
C TYR A 286 19.01 9.49 -2.36
N LEU A 287 18.54 9.22 -1.14
CA LEU A 287 17.20 9.65 -0.72
C LEU A 287 17.07 11.18 -0.86
N ALA A 288 16.09 11.60 -1.67
CA ALA A 288 15.77 13.00 -1.94
C ALA A 288 16.94 13.80 -2.56
N GLU A 289 17.68 13.20 -3.50
CA GLU A 289 18.69 13.89 -4.30
C GLU A 289 18.05 15.01 -5.11
N SER A 290 18.67 16.19 -5.12
CA SER A 290 18.15 17.38 -5.81
C SER A 290 16.69 17.73 -5.45
N PHE A 291 16.32 17.53 -4.18
CA PHE A 291 14.98 17.79 -3.68
C PHE A 291 14.76 19.29 -3.51
N MET A 292 13.83 19.86 -4.24
CA MET A 292 13.53 21.28 -4.30
C MET A 292 12.10 21.57 -3.82
N ALA A 293 11.69 20.97 -2.71
CA ALA A 293 10.29 20.94 -2.27
C ALA A 293 9.94 22.01 -1.22
N GLY A 294 10.64 23.14 -1.20
CA GLY A 294 10.36 24.26 -0.32
C GLY A 294 10.56 23.95 1.16
N ASP A 295 9.97 24.72 2.05
CA ASP A 295 9.96 24.43 3.49
C ASP A 295 8.74 23.59 3.85
N ALA A 296 8.96 22.45 4.49
CA ALA A 296 7.92 21.51 4.87
C ALA A 296 6.85 22.13 5.76
N LEU A 297 7.22 23.00 6.72
CA LEU A 297 6.29 23.68 7.61
C LEU A 297 5.45 24.77 6.91
N ASN A 298 5.94 25.28 5.78
CA ASN A 298 5.27 26.28 4.96
C ASN A 298 4.63 25.68 3.68
N GLY A 299 4.19 24.43 3.76
CA GLY A 299 3.49 23.75 2.66
C GLY A 299 4.41 23.04 1.66
N GLY A 300 5.71 23.00 1.89
CA GLY A 300 6.69 22.26 1.10
C GLY A 300 6.61 20.73 1.25
N GLY A 301 7.49 19.98 0.59
CA GLY A 301 7.53 18.51 0.58
C GLY A 301 8.23 17.91 1.78
N PHE A 302 7.90 16.64 2.10
CA PHE A 302 8.64 15.88 3.10
C PHE A 302 8.55 14.36 2.91
N VAL A 303 9.46 13.65 3.57
CA VAL A 303 9.50 12.19 3.67
C VAL A 303 9.50 11.79 5.14
N ILE A 304 8.71 10.77 5.49
CA ILE A 304 8.78 10.07 6.77
C ILE A 304 9.38 8.69 6.50
N LEU A 305 10.45 8.35 7.19
CA LEU A 305 11.14 7.07 7.09
C LEU A 305 11.11 6.37 8.46
N ASN A 306 10.39 5.26 8.57
CA ASN A 306 10.17 4.59 9.85
C ASN A 306 11.25 3.56 10.21
N GLY A 307 12.03 3.05 9.25
CA GLY A 307 13.15 2.13 9.50
C GLY A 307 12.73 0.81 10.14
N LEU A 308 11.58 0.26 9.73
CA LEU A 308 11.00 -0.97 10.27
C LEU A 308 11.32 -2.17 9.39
N GLY A 309 11.55 -3.31 10.02
CA GLY A 309 11.56 -4.62 9.38
C GLY A 309 10.29 -5.40 9.73
N PHE A 310 9.95 -6.36 8.87
CA PHE A 310 8.79 -7.21 9.07
C PHE A 310 9.23 -8.66 9.04
N ASP A 311 8.87 -9.43 10.07
CA ASP A 311 9.12 -10.87 10.06
C ASP A 311 8.05 -11.58 9.25
N ASP A 312 8.48 -12.38 8.27
CA ASP A 312 7.55 -13.11 7.38
C ASP A 312 6.90 -14.34 8.05
N ASN A 313 7.44 -14.79 9.21
CA ASN A 313 6.91 -15.97 9.89
C ASN A 313 5.82 -15.62 10.90
N ASP A 314 6.06 -14.58 11.71
CA ASP A 314 5.15 -14.21 12.79
C ASP A 314 4.47 -12.85 12.57
N GLY A 315 4.82 -12.14 11.51
CA GLY A 315 4.27 -10.81 11.18
C GLY A 315 4.70 -9.72 12.15
N THR A 316 5.66 -9.99 13.04
CA THR A 316 6.11 -8.98 13.99
C THR A 316 6.85 -7.85 13.30
N ILE A 317 6.63 -6.65 13.81
CA ILE A 317 7.35 -5.46 13.39
C ILE A 317 8.57 -5.32 14.29
N ARG A 318 9.75 -5.24 13.69
CA ARG A 318 11.02 -5.05 14.39
C ARG A 318 11.73 -3.79 13.90
N GLU A 319 12.58 -3.24 14.74
CA GLU A 319 13.49 -2.19 14.32
C GLU A 319 14.64 -2.78 13.50
N LEU A 320 15.04 -2.08 12.44
CA LEU A 320 16.24 -2.42 11.70
C LEU A 320 17.49 -1.95 12.45
N ASP A 321 18.62 -2.59 12.20
CA ASP A 321 19.92 -2.19 12.79
C ASP A 321 20.28 -0.74 12.44
N SER A 322 19.87 -0.27 11.26
CA SER A 322 19.90 1.13 10.86
C SER A 322 18.57 1.48 10.17
N PRO A 323 17.97 2.64 10.49
CA PRO A 323 16.76 3.11 9.79
C PRO A 323 17.04 3.47 8.34
N TYR A 324 18.29 3.72 7.99
CA TYR A 324 18.73 4.05 6.64
C TYR A 324 20.14 3.49 6.41
N PRO A 325 20.28 2.38 5.69
CA PRO A 325 21.59 1.78 5.41
C PRO A 325 22.35 2.47 4.27
N GLY A 326 21.66 3.34 3.51
CA GLY A 326 22.24 4.06 2.38
C GLY A 326 23.09 5.26 2.79
N SER A 327 23.51 6.02 1.78
CA SER A 327 24.30 7.25 1.90
C SER A 327 23.72 8.36 1.02
N ASN A 328 24.33 9.55 1.06
CA ASN A 328 24.01 10.67 0.18
C ASN A 328 22.56 11.25 0.35
N ILE A 329 22.07 11.31 1.58
CA ILE A 329 20.80 11.99 1.87
C ILE A 329 20.91 13.48 1.48
N PHE A 330 19.90 13.97 0.76
CA PHE A 330 19.81 15.37 0.31
C PHE A 330 20.98 15.85 -0.55
N SER A 331 21.65 14.94 -1.27
CA SER A 331 22.65 15.38 -2.25
C SER A 331 22.06 16.46 -3.15
N LEU A 332 22.70 17.63 -3.24
CA LEU A 332 22.25 18.78 -4.04
C LEU A 332 20.82 19.30 -3.73
N ALA A 333 20.25 18.98 -2.59
CA ALA A 333 18.91 19.42 -2.24
C ALA A 333 18.88 20.87 -1.76
N SER A 334 17.81 21.61 -2.04
CA SER A 334 17.59 23.00 -1.63
C SER A 334 16.32 23.22 -0.83
N GLY A 335 15.49 22.19 -0.62
CA GLY A 335 14.23 22.31 0.13
C GLY A 335 13.73 20.96 0.65
N GLY A 336 12.61 21.00 1.38
CA GLY A 336 11.96 19.83 1.98
C GLY A 336 12.52 19.45 3.36
N ALA A 337 11.95 18.38 3.91
CA ALA A 337 12.40 17.76 5.16
C ALA A 337 12.34 16.23 5.07
N ILE A 338 13.20 15.55 5.81
CA ILE A 338 13.09 14.12 6.06
C ILE A 338 12.95 13.92 7.57
N TYR A 339 11.95 13.15 7.98
CA TYR A 339 11.70 12.75 9.36
C TYR A 339 12.01 11.26 9.48
N VAL A 340 13.15 10.93 10.11
CA VAL A 340 13.60 9.55 10.28
C VAL A 340 13.30 9.09 11.69
N ARG A 341 12.60 7.97 11.84
CA ARG A 341 12.48 7.28 13.12
C ARG A 341 13.84 6.64 13.45
N ASP A 342 14.57 7.27 14.36
CA ASP A 342 15.94 6.90 14.75
C ASP A 342 16.15 7.13 16.27
N PRO A 343 15.43 6.38 17.13
CA PRO A 343 15.50 6.58 18.57
C PRO A 343 16.88 6.31 19.16
N HIS A 344 17.66 5.43 18.53
CA HIS A 344 18.99 5.02 18.98
C HIS A 344 20.13 5.81 18.34
N ARG A 345 19.82 6.84 17.55
CA ARG A 345 20.80 7.74 16.90
C ARG A 345 21.81 6.96 16.00
N LYS A 346 21.32 5.98 15.29
CA LYS A 346 22.13 5.14 14.38
C LYS A 346 22.53 5.85 13.10
N LEU A 347 21.74 6.81 12.63
CA LEU A 347 22.07 7.60 11.46
C LEU A 347 23.17 8.60 11.79
N VAL A 348 24.24 8.64 10.98
CA VAL A 348 25.44 9.45 11.19
C VAL A 348 25.55 10.57 10.16
N GLU A 349 26.37 11.61 10.45
CA GLU A 349 26.49 12.81 9.60
C GLU A 349 27.11 12.48 8.23
N GLU A 350 27.95 11.46 8.16
CA GLU A 350 28.61 11.00 6.93
C GLU A 350 27.61 10.50 5.87
N GLN A 351 26.39 10.11 6.29
CA GLN A 351 25.32 9.73 5.39
C GLN A 351 24.55 10.93 4.82
N LEU A 352 24.76 12.15 5.37
CA LEU A 352 24.04 13.37 5.03
C LEU A 352 24.83 14.26 4.06
N ASN A 353 25.04 13.84 2.83
CA ASN A 353 25.85 14.57 1.86
C ASN A 353 25.47 16.05 1.75
N GLY A 354 24.20 16.36 1.38
CA GLY A 354 23.64 17.72 1.31
C GLY A 354 22.70 18.06 2.48
N GLY A 355 22.53 17.17 3.44
CA GLY A 355 21.66 17.33 4.58
C GLY A 355 22.37 17.74 5.85
N GLN A 356 21.62 18.22 6.82
CA GLN A 356 22.06 18.45 8.19
C GLN A 356 20.93 18.08 9.17
N PHE A 357 21.28 17.57 10.33
CA PHE A 357 20.32 17.38 11.41
C PHE A 357 19.77 18.71 11.90
N ALA A 358 18.48 18.74 12.18
CA ALA A 358 17.78 19.88 12.72
C ALA A 358 16.96 19.46 13.94
N LYS A 359 16.65 20.42 14.79
CA LYS A 359 15.77 20.18 15.94
C LYS A 359 14.36 19.88 15.45
N MET A 360 13.79 18.79 15.92
CA MET A 360 12.36 18.51 15.73
C MET A 360 11.55 19.32 16.76
N ILE A 361 10.62 20.12 16.27
CA ILE A 361 9.75 20.95 17.11
C ILE A 361 8.31 20.45 17.08
N GLU A 362 7.43 20.97 17.90
CA GLU A 362 6.03 20.57 17.97
C GLU A 362 5.29 20.77 16.65
N ALA A 363 5.61 21.83 15.89
CA ALA A 363 5.03 22.08 14.57
C ALA A 363 5.38 20.95 13.56
N ASP A 364 6.57 20.39 13.64
CA ASP A 364 6.97 19.24 12.82
C ASP A 364 6.10 18.02 13.13
N TRP A 365 5.85 17.76 14.42
CA TRP A 365 4.97 16.64 14.80
C TRP A 365 3.55 16.85 14.30
N LYS A 366 2.97 18.01 14.53
CA LYS A 366 1.64 18.37 14.01
C LYS A 366 1.53 18.25 12.50
N LEU A 367 2.63 18.47 11.77
CA LEU A 367 2.67 18.29 10.32
C LEU A 367 2.64 16.82 9.92
N ILE A 368 3.43 15.94 10.56
CA ILE A 368 3.59 14.55 10.14
C ILE A 368 2.56 13.60 10.77
N GLU A 369 2.00 13.91 11.94
CA GLU A 369 1.07 13.07 12.68
C GLU A 369 -0.16 12.64 11.85
N PRO A 370 -0.85 13.51 11.08
CA PRO A 370 -1.98 13.10 10.24
C PRO A 370 -1.60 12.02 9.20
N TYR A 371 -0.38 12.05 8.69
CA TYR A 371 0.12 11.04 7.74
C TYR A 371 0.45 9.73 8.44
N LEU A 372 0.94 9.78 9.68
CA LEU A 372 1.13 8.58 10.50
C LEU A 372 -0.21 7.98 10.92
N GLN A 373 -1.25 8.78 11.18
CA GLN A 373 -2.62 8.30 11.43
C GLN A 373 -3.21 7.60 10.20
N GLU A 374 -3.00 8.16 8.99
CA GLU A 374 -3.41 7.51 7.75
C GLU A 374 -2.61 6.22 7.50
N ASN A 375 -1.31 6.23 7.76
CA ASN A 375 -0.43 5.06 7.69
C ASN A 375 -0.91 3.93 8.64
N GLU A 376 -1.36 4.28 9.86
CA GLU A 376 -1.95 3.34 10.80
C GLU A 376 -3.22 2.68 10.22
N LYS A 377 -4.11 3.46 9.63
CA LYS A 377 -5.32 2.95 8.97
C LYS A 377 -5.00 2.01 7.81
N LEU A 378 -3.98 2.35 7.00
CA LEU A 378 -3.58 1.58 5.83
C LEU A 378 -2.88 0.27 6.20
N PHE A 379 -1.95 0.31 7.15
CA PHE A 379 -1.01 -0.79 7.41
C PHE A 379 -1.10 -1.41 8.80
N GLY A 380 -1.92 -0.87 9.69
CA GLY A 380 -2.02 -1.34 11.07
C GLY A 380 -0.80 -1.00 11.95
N ILE A 381 0.08 -0.11 11.50
CA ILE A 381 1.26 0.35 12.24
C ILE A 381 0.85 1.56 13.09
N SER A 382 0.53 1.34 14.36
CA SER A 382 0.02 2.40 15.22
C SER A 382 1.09 3.43 15.59
N ILE A 383 0.66 4.67 15.80
CA ILE A 383 1.52 5.75 16.32
C ILE A 383 2.07 5.34 17.69
N ASP A 384 1.27 4.67 18.51
CA ASP A 384 1.72 4.17 19.81
C ASP A 384 2.89 3.19 19.65
N ARG A 385 2.80 2.26 18.70
CA ARG A 385 3.92 1.36 18.34
C ARG A 385 5.14 2.13 17.86
N LEU A 386 4.98 3.13 17.00
CA LEU A 386 6.09 3.93 16.48
C LEU A 386 6.82 4.72 17.58
N LEU A 387 6.09 5.19 18.59
CA LEU A 387 6.65 5.94 19.71
C LEU A 387 7.11 5.06 20.88
N THR A 388 6.83 3.75 20.87
CA THR A 388 7.34 2.81 21.87
C THR A 388 8.73 2.34 21.47
N VAL A 389 9.72 2.56 22.34
CA VAL A 389 11.13 2.22 22.16
C VAL A 389 11.60 1.49 23.42
N ASP A 390 12.18 0.29 23.28
CA ASP A 390 12.63 -0.56 24.39
C ASP A 390 11.53 -0.78 25.45
N GLY A 391 10.27 -0.89 25.00
CA GLY A 391 9.11 -1.11 25.87
C GLY A 391 8.54 0.15 26.52
N GLU A 392 9.14 1.31 26.30
CA GLU A 392 8.69 2.59 26.86
C GLU A 392 8.18 3.55 25.79
N LYS A 393 7.08 4.25 26.09
CA LYS A 393 6.55 5.30 25.22
C LYS A 393 7.38 6.57 25.39
N LYS A 394 7.94 7.08 24.28
CA LYS A 394 8.79 8.28 24.24
C LYS A 394 8.10 9.42 23.52
N ALA A 395 8.56 10.65 23.79
CA ALA A 395 8.06 11.82 23.06
C ALA A 395 8.52 11.77 21.59
N PRO A 396 7.71 12.29 20.63
CA PRO A 396 8.06 12.29 19.21
C PRO A 396 9.46 12.82 18.89
N LYS A 397 9.88 13.90 19.54
CA LYS A 397 11.22 14.51 19.37
C LYS A 397 12.38 13.62 19.80
N ASP A 398 12.11 12.62 20.65
CA ASP A 398 13.13 11.68 21.14
C ASP A 398 13.20 10.43 20.23
N VAL A 399 12.17 10.19 19.41
CA VAL A 399 12.05 9.07 18.49
C VAL A 399 12.41 9.48 17.06
N TYR A 400 11.89 10.59 16.58
CA TYR A 400 12.13 11.08 15.23
C TYR A 400 13.23 12.13 15.18
N ARG A 401 14.07 12.05 14.15
CA ARG A 401 15.08 13.07 13.83
C ARG A 401 14.68 13.78 12.55
N LYS A 402 14.75 15.11 12.57
CA LYS A 402 14.56 15.93 11.38
C LYS A 402 15.88 16.13 10.66
N ILE A 403 15.87 15.97 9.33
CA ILE A 403 16.96 16.33 8.43
C ILE A 403 16.42 17.39 7.48
N ARG A 404 17.19 18.46 7.26
CA ARG A 404 16.92 19.49 6.26
C ARG A 404 18.13 19.68 5.35
N PRO A 405 17.98 20.26 4.15
CA PRO A 405 19.13 20.63 3.34
C PRO A 405 20.05 21.60 4.05
N LYS A 406 21.36 21.49 3.82
CA LYS A 406 22.34 22.50 4.26
C LYS A 406 22.06 23.80 3.52
N LYS A 407 22.03 24.94 4.24
CA LYS A 407 21.95 26.25 3.61
C LYS A 407 23.25 26.50 2.82
N THR A 408 23.12 26.79 1.55
CA THR A 408 24.24 27.30 0.74
C THR A 408 24.51 28.76 1.08
N GLY A 409 25.73 29.26 0.88
CA GLY A 409 26.18 30.61 1.31
C GLY A 409 25.25 31.79 0.95
N ALA A 410 24.49 31.68 -0.17
CA ALA A 410 23.50 32.67 -0.60
C ALA A 410 22.21 32.70 0.25
N GLN A 411 21.96 31.69 1.09
CA GLN A 411 20.77 31.60 1.97
C GLN A 411 21.07 31.94 3.43
N LYS A 412 22.34 32.29 3.78
CA LYS A 412 22.73 32.55 5.15
C LYS A 412 22.32 33.97 5.63
N ASP A 413 21.99 34.85 4.73
CA ASP A 413 21.76 36.28 5.07
C ASP A 413 20.33 36.59 5.54
N ASP A 414 19.36 35.68 5.39
CA ASP A 414 17.95 35.98 5.74
C ASP A 414 17.55 35.64 7.20
N ASP A 415 18.33 34.81 7.88
CA ASP A 415 18.03 34.39 9.29
C ASP A 415 18.76 35.28 10.35
N GLY A 416 19.52 36.27 9.94
CA GLY A 416 20.32 37.14 10.81
C GLY A 416 19.53 38.18 11.62
N LEU A 417 18.21 38.25 11.42
CA LEU A 417 17.35 39.29 12.02
C LEU A 417 16.35 38.80 13.10
N ALA A 418 16.42 37.53 13.50
CA ALA A 418 15.45 36.94 14.45
C ALA A 418 16.03 36.38 15.76
N GLU A 419 17.26 36.76 16.16
CA GLU A 419 17.80 36.39 17.47
C GLU A 419 18.38 37.64 18.19
N THR A 420 17.57 38.63 18.49
CA THR A 420 17.76 39.54 19.62
C THR A 420 16.40 39.98 20.09
N THR A 421 15.97 39.46 21.21
CA THR A 421 15.37 40.11 22.37
C THR A 421 14.56 39.12 23.20
N ASP A 422 15.03 38.98 24.41
CA ASP A 422 14.43 38.54 25.67
C ASP A 422 14.04 37.10 25.86
#